data_efd83cf933560841042e8cbc0d0ac539
#
_entry.id   efd83cf933560841042e8cbc0d0ac539
#
_cell.length_a   1.000
_cell.length_b   1.000
_cell.length_c   1.000
_cell.angle_alpha   90.00
_cell.angle_beta   90.00
_cell.angle_gamma   90.00
#
_symmetry.space_group_name_H-M   'P 1'
#
loop_
_entity.id
_entity.type
_entity.pdbx_description
1 polymer ?
#
loop_
_entity_poly.entity_id
_entity_poly.type
_entity_poly.pdbx_seq_one_letter_code
_entity_poly.pdbx_strand_id
1 'polypeptide(L)'
;MKQVLKRLLAVSAVAAAMTLPGVAGADPLPRDLTPVTSMGAPAHPPVEIVREGRARAVVYVADAKPSANLGRLVAELVEVVRLGSGATLEQVAQPPAAEQPALVIGDCEETRKAGIDAAKIPIEGFEVKTAANRVYLVGSTQALPPGSDRWAQWSNDGTAWAAADFLERFAGVRWYWPAELGGRCLTPGTSLVIPPVHYGDQPVFRQREYHPPDGWKLPTKARSSDKEPLPFPPGAIPDRVEVINMATYLPLVRGGCSWPYKIKVHQPQNLGGLSEKFREENKEMFALKKDGTRNFRMFCYSSPKTLEYLLEGCERVWTKGGGGCPWVTSTCVTVSPPDSVVECHCPPCREAYAKGGGTWIDGPSMMMGLFVKRMCEVVKQRWPDKKVIYLPYWNYQECPKGVDYPDNLVIMAAMTTYPMALNVQPENAQEAMDRLRAWRAKACLPVTMWDYCVNWTYGPYQYPHVVRDFYKAAKGLVAGVFINGENLGEWTLMAPTLYVWMKALWNPDLDVDAVLDEMCRRLYGKAGATVRELTRLECEVWEAGDWKGRRVKVPGGWFVPGSLFRRFWTPDIVQRMKALRDKALGELADDPPARQRFLYWTWTFDAFLKDAEAIKQGKTP
;
A
#
# COMPACT_ATOMS: atom_id res chain seq x y z
N MET A 1 9.62 -32.95 16.93
CA MET A 1 8.38 -32.74 17.67
C MET A 1 8.54 -32.36 19.15
N LYS A 2 9.57 -32.79 19.89
CA LYS A 2 9.77 -32.42 21.32
C LYS A 2 10.51 -31.08 21.55
N GLN A 3 11.12 -30.46 20.54
CA GLN A 3 11.81 -29.16 20.69
C GLN A 3 10.93 -27.95 20.30
N VAL A 4 9.85 -28.14 19.58
CA VAL A 4 8.89 -27.08 19.21
C VAL A 4 7.90 -26.82 20.35
N LEU A 5 7.56 -27.84 21.15
CA LEU A 5 6.68 -27.69 22.32
C LEU A 5 7.35 -26.95 23.50
N LYS A 6 8.68 -26.88 23.56
CA LYS A 6 9.39 -26.16 24.63
C LYS A 6 9.53 -24.65 24.40
N ARG A 7 9.26 -24.13 23.20
CA ARG A 7 9.26 -22.69 22.91
C ARG A 7 7.89 -22.02 23.06
N LEU A 8 6.81 -22.78 23.15
CA LEU A 8 5.45 -22.27 23.35
C LEU A 8 5.02 -22.16 24.82
N LEU A 9 5.85 -22.62 25.76
CA LEU A 9 5.56 -22.56 27.21
C LEU A 9 6.40 -21.53 27.99
N ALA A 10 7.16 -20.65 27.32
CA ALA A 10 8.05 -19.69 27.97
C ALA A 10 7.62 -18.21 27.84
N VAL A 11 6.39 -17.93 27.38
CA VAL A 11 5.89 -16.53 27.23
C VAL A 11 4.57 -16.30 28.00
N SER A 12 4.26 -17.13 28.95
CA SER A 12 3.07 -16.94 29.80
C SER A 12 3.44 -16.89 31.28
N ALA A 13 4.27 -15.95 31.68
CA ALA A 13 4.37 -15.53 33.07
C ALA A 13 5.22 -14.24 33.11
N VAL A 14 4.61 -13.11 33.20
CA VAL A 14 4.91 -11.91 33.98
C VAL A 14 3.99 -10.79 33.52
N ALA A 15 2.86 -10.64 34.13
CA ALA A 15 2.17 -9.36 34.34
C ALA A 15 1.21 -9.50 35.53
N ALA A 16 1.77 -9.72 36.70
CA ALA A 16 1.08 -9.35 37.92
C ALA A 16 1.32 -7.85 38.12
N ALA A 17 0.39 -7.03 37.63
CA ALA A 17 0.37 -5.62 37.94
C ALA A 17 -0.05 -5.45 39.39
N MET A 18 0.86 -4.96 40.23
CA MET A 18 0.55 -4.38 41.53
C MET A 18 -0.33 -3.15 41.31
N THR A 19 -1.60 -3.25 41.65
CA THR A 19 -2.51 -2.13 41.75
C THR A 19 -2.19 -1.36 43.01
N LEU A 20 -1.56 -0.20 42.85
CA LEU A 20 -1.56 0.85 43.87
C LEU A 20 -2.91 1.60 43.79
N PRO A 21 -3.60 1.84 44.92
CA PRO A 21 -4.84 2.59 44.90
C PRO A 21 -4.57 4.09 44.86
N GLY A 22 -5.24 4.77 43.94
CA GLY A 22 -5.50 6.18 44.02
C GLY A 22 -4.66 7.10 43.12
N VAL A 23 -5.10 7.26 41.91
CA VAL A 23 -5.44 8.49 41.18
C VAL A 23 -6.14 8.02 39.91
N ALA A 24 -7.38 8.35 39.71
CA ALA A 24 -8.08 8.17 38.44
C ALA A 24 -7.46 9.15 37.43
N GLY A 25 -6.29 8.82 36.94
CA GLY A 25 -5.70 9.40 35.75
C GLY A 25 -6.40 8.78 34.56
N ALA A 26 -7.18 9.58 33.83
CA ALA A 26 -7.69 9.21 32.53
C ALA A 26 -6.56 8.60 31.70
N ASP A 27 -6.81 7.48 31.07
CA ASP A 27 -5.89 6.86 30.10
C ASP A 27 -5.62 7.93 29.03
N PRO A 28 -4.42 8.51 28.94
CA PRO A 28 -4.22 9.80 28.28
C PRO A 28 -4.45 9.77 26.78
N LEU A 29 -4.48 8.58 26.16
CA LEU A 29 -4.82 8.42 24.74
C LEU A 29 -5.71 7.19 24.57
N PRO A 30 -6.85 7.32 23.89
CA PRO A 30 -7.61 6.15 23.48
C PRO A 30 -6.67 5.18 22.75
N ARG A 31 -6.71 3.89 23.09
CA ARG A 31 -5.92 2.89 22.41
C ARG A 31 -6.20 2.99 20.91
N ASP A 32 -5.22 3.48 20.14
CA ASP A 32 -5.25 3.40 18.70
C ASP A 32 -4.35 2.24 18.23
N LEU A 33 -4.75 1.69 17.10
CA LEU A 33 -4.06 0.62 16.42
C LEU A 33 -2.70 1.07 15.84
N THR A 34 -2.49 2.40 15.73
CA THR A 34 -1.24 3.00 15.24
C THR A 34 -0.57 3.78 16.38
N PRO A 35 0.54 3.30 16.93
CA PRO A 35 1.28 3.99 17.97
C PRO A 35 1.73 5.39 17.54
N VAL A 36 1.78 6.33 18.48
CA VAL A 36 2.26 7.70 18.29
C VAL A 36 3.38 8.04 19.28
N THR A 37 4.15 9.09 18.97
CA THR A 37 5.16 9.61 19.91
C THR A 37 4.54 10.63 20.83
N SER A 38 4.41 10.31 22.11
CA SER A 38 3.95 11.25 23.13
C SER A 38 5.00 12.33 23.39
N MET A 39 4.53 13.58 23.48
CA MET A 39 5.33 14.77 23.78
C MET A 39 5.00 15.37 25.17
N GLY A 40 4.24 14.65 25.97
CA GLY A 40 3.75 15.09 27.28
C GLY A 40 2.43 15.83 27.21
N ALA A 41 1.49 15.49 28.10
CA ALA A 41 0.18 16.13 28.15
C ALA A 41 0.28 17.54 28.76
N PRO A 42 -0.29 18.60 28.12
CA PRO A 42 -0.39 19.91 28.71
C PRO A 42 -1.41 19.95 29.86
N ALA A 43 -1.26 20.91 30.75
CA ALA A 43 -2.16 21.06 31.91
C ALA A 43 -3.29 22.06 31.61
N HIS A 44 -4.46 21.54 31.26
CA HIS A 44 -5.70 22.30 31.06
C HIS A 44 -6.92 21.37 31.17
N PRO A 45 -8.16 21.88 31.35
CA PRO A 45 -9.35 21.06 31.28
C PRO A 45 -9.53 20.41 29.90
N PRO A 46 -10.23 19.27 29.79
CA PRO A 46 -10.56 18.67 28.50
C PRO A 46 -11.31 19.66 27.58
N VAL A 47 -11.07 19.56 26.27
CA VAL A 47 -11.71 20.42 25.26
C VAL A 47 -13.01 19.79 24.79
N GLU A 48 -14.12 20.47 24.97
CA GLU A 48 -15.43 20.00 24.51
C GLU A 48 -15.65 20.37 23.04
N ILE A 49 -15.66 19.38 22.16
CA ILE A 49 -16.01 19.57 20.75
C ILE A 49 -17.51 19.43 20.57
N VAL A 50 -18.10 18.40 21.17
CA VAL A 50 -19.53 18.16 21.24
C VAL A 50 -19.89 17.77 22.66
N ARG A 51 -20.99 18.32 23.18
CA ARG A 51 -21.56 17.97 24.48
C ARG A 51 -23.04 17.70 24.34
N GLU A 52 -23.49 16.50 24.71
CA GLU A 52 -24.90 16.12 24.72
C GLU A 52 -25.64 16.42 23.39
N GLY A 53 -25.02 16.04 22.27
CA GLY A 53 -25.54 16.25 20.91
C GLY A 53 -25.49 17.70 20.41
N ARG A 54 -24.83 18.61 21.14
CA ARG A 54 -24.69 20.03 20.77
C ARG A 54 -23.25 20.35 20.44
N ALA A 55 -23.02 20.99 19.31
CA ALA A 55 -21.70 21.53 18.95
C ALA A 55 -21.26 22.59 19.96
N ARG A 56 -20.05 22.48 20.45
CA ARG A 56 -19.39 23.44 21.34
C ARG A 56 -18.25 24.15 20.66
N ALA A 57 -17.62 23.49 19.69
CA ALA A 57 -16.47 24.01 18.97
C ALA A 57 -16.81 24.30 17.49
N VAL A 58 -16.00 25.17 16.90
CA VAL A 58 -15.99 25.44 15.48
C VAL A 58 -14.76 24.79 14.84
N VAL A 59 -14.75 24.65 13.50
CA VAL A 59 -13.62 24.19 12.72
C VAL A 59 -13.04 25.38 11.96
N TYR A 60 -11.79 25.69 12.21
CA TYR A 60 -11.03 26.69 11.48
C TYR A 60 -9.88 26.03 10.70
N VAL A 61 -9.90 26.16 9.38
CA VAL A 61 -8.81 25.69 8.50
C VAL A 61 -7.95 26.89 8.14
N ALA A 62 -6.72 26.88 8.63
CA ALA A 62 -5.80 28.01 8.49
C ALA A 62 -5.29 28.19 7.04
N ASP A 63 -5.28 27.12 6.24
CA ASP A 63 -4.88 27.18 4.83
C ASP A 63 -6.04 27.67 3.96
N ALA A 64 -5.86 28.83 3.33
CA ALA A 64 -6.86 29.39 2.41
C ALA A 64 -7.07 28.55 1.13
N LYS A 65 -6.12 27.67 0.82
CA LYS A 65 -6.18 26.74 -0.33
C LYS A 65 -5.73 25.35 0.11
N PRO A 66 -6.53 24.66 0.92
CA PRO A 66 -6.17 23.34 1.42
C PRO A 66 -5.95 22.34 0.26
N SER A 67 -5.07 21.39 0.45
CA SER A 67 -4.92 20.26 -0.48
C SER A 67 -6.25 19.53 -0.64
N ALA A 68 -6.43 18.83 -1.76
CA ALA A 68 -7.63 18.03 -2.00
C ALA A 68 -7.86 16.97 -0.90
N ASN A 69 -6.78 16.42 -0.35
CA ASN A 69 -6.85 15.46 0.75
C ASN A 69 -7.26 16.14 2.06
N LEU A 70 -6.70 17.30 2.37
CA LEU A 70 -7.10 18.05 3.56
C LEU A 70 -8.57 18.48 3.48
N GLY A 71 -9.00 19.05 2.35
CA GLY A 71 -10.40 19.43 2.15
C GLY A 71 -11.37 18.26 2.35
N ARG A 72 -11.00 17.08 1.86
CA ARG A 72 -11.78 15.85 2.05
C ARG A 72 -11.84 15.42 3.51
N LEU A 73 -10.70 15.39 4.21
CA LEU A 73 -10.67 14.97 5.61
C LEU A 73 -11.37 15.94 6.54
N VAL A 74 -11.37 17.25 6.24
CA VAL A 74 -12.19 18.23 6.95
C VAL A 74 -13.68 18.00 6.72
N ALA A 75 -14.09 17.73 5.49
CA ALA A 75 -15.48 17.38 5.17
C ALA A 75 -15.90 16.07 5.89
N GLU A 76 -15.03 15.05 5.87
CA GLU A 76 -15.27 13.79 6.59
C GLU A 76 -15.33 14.02 8.11
N LEU A 77 -14.53 14.93 8.69
CA LEU A 77 -14.57 15.28 10.10
C LEU A 77 -15.94 15.82 10.50
N VAL A 78 -16.47 16.79 9.74
CA VAL A 78 -17.80 17.35 9.99
C VAL A 78 -18.88 16.28 9.89
N GLU A 79 -18.78 15.42 8.87
CA GLU A 79 -19.77 14.37 8.63
C GLU A 79 -19.70 13.25 9.68
N VAL A 80 -18.51 12.80 10.08
CA VAL A 80 -18.32 11.79 11.14
C VAL A 80 -18.87 12.29 12.48
N VAL A 81 -18.59 13.53 12.83
CA VAL A 81 -19.13 14.13 14.06
C VAL A 81 -20.65 14.21 13.99
N ARG A 82 -21.21 14.65 12.85
CA ARG A 82 -22.67 14.73 12.66
C ARG A 82 -23.33 13.36 12.77
N LEU A 83 -22.79 12.35 12.10
CA LEU A 83 -23.34 10.99 12.12
C LEU A 83 -23.19 10.31 13.47
N GLY A 84 -22.08 10.55 14.19
CA GLY A 84 -21.80 9.93 15.48
C GLY A 84 -22.56 10.57 16.64
N SER A 85 -22.71 11.91 16.64
CA SER A 85 -23.25 12.66 17.77
C SER A 85 -24.57 13.40 17.51
N GLY A 86 -24.98 13.54 16.25
CA GLY A 86 -26.09 14.41 15.84
C GLY A 86 -25.74 15.89 15.72
N ALA A 87 -24.54 16.30 16.17
CA ALA A 87 -24.12 17.71 16.16
C ALA A 87 -23.42 18.07 14.85
N THR A 88 -23.72 19.23 14.27
CA THR A 88 -23.01 19.77 13.11
C THR A 88 -22.02 20.83 13.55
N LEU A 89 -20.73 20.63 13.26
CA LEU A 89 -19.69 21.61 13.50
C LEU A 89 -19.74 22.69 12.41
N GLU A 90 -19.72 23.94 12.83
CA GLU A 90 -19.59 25.09 11.92
C GLU A 90 -18.15 25.24 11.45
N GLN A 91 -17.94 25.45 10.15
CA GLN A 91 -16.65 25.85 9.60
C GLN A 91 -16.60 27.38 9.50
N VAL A 92 -15.59 27.99 10.12
CA VAL A 92 -15.38 29.43 10.12
C VAL A 92 -14.20 29.83 9.24
N ALA A 93 -14.33 30.95 8.55
CA ALA A 93 -13.33 31.49 7.66
C ALA A 93 -12.25 32.34 8.36
N GLN A 94 -12.52 32.77 9.56
CA GLN A 94 -11.64 33.63 10.37
C GLN A 94 -11.19 32.92 11.64
N PRO A 95 -10.02 33.26 12.19
CA PRO A 95 -9.58 32.72 13.47
C PRO A 95 -10.64 32.93 14.56
N PRO A 96 -11.03 31.89 15.30
CA PRO A 96 -12.04 31.98 16.35
C PRO A 96 -11.54 32.79 17.54
N ALA A 97 -12.46 33.45 18.27
CA ALA A 97 -12.13 34.16 19.51
C ALA A 97 -11.53 33.22 20.57
N ALA A 98 -10.71 33.73 21.48
CA ALA A 98 -9.97 32.93 22.45
C ALA A 98 -10.86 32.05 23.33
N GLU A 99 -12.04 32.54 23.66
CA GLU A 99 -13.01 31.87 24.51
C GLU A 99 -13.82 30.79 23.78
N GLN A 100 -13.88 30.85 22.46
CA GLN A 100 -14.64 29.92 21.64
C GLN A 100 -13.85 28.62 21.43
N PRO A 101 -14.34 27.46 21.87
CA PRO A 101 -13.69 26.19 21.58
C PRO A 101 -13.54 25.96 20.05
N ALA A 102 -12.38 25.46 19.62
CA ALA A 102 -12.13 25.27 18.20
C ALA A 102 -11.15 24.13 17.91
N LEU A 103 -11.39 23.47 16.76
CA LEU A 103 -10.37 22.70 16.04
C LEU A 103 -9.66 23.65 15.06
N VAL A 104 -8.37 23.87 15.29
CA VAL A 104 -7.51 24.71 14.45
C VAL A 104 -6.64 23.81 13.62
N ILE A 105 -6.85 23.81 12.30
CA ILE A 105 -6.27 22.86 11.36
C ILE A 105 -5.30 23.58 10.43
N GLY A 106 -4.02 23.23 10.51
CA GLY A 106 -2.94 23.81 9.73
C GLY A 106 -2.06 24.80 10.51
N ASP A 107 -0.97 25.24 9.86
CA ASP A 107 0.00 26.17 10.44
C ASP A 107 -0.53 27.61 10.37
N CYS A 108 -0.53 28.29 11.52
CA CYS A 108 -0.89 29.71 11.64
C CYS A 108 -0.16 30.37 12.82
N GLU A 109 -0.39 31.66 13.02
CA GLU A 109 0.19 32.39 14.15
C GLU A 109 -0.18 31.79 15.51
N GLU A 110 -1.43 31.34 15.65
CA GLU A 110 -1.93 30.76 16.90
C GLU A 110 -1.24 29.42 17.21
N THR A 111 -1.06 28.53 16.21
CA THR A 111 -0.36 27.24 16.40
C THR A 111 1.12 27.43 16.70
N ARG A 112 1.78 28.43 16.09
CA ARG A 112 3.15 28.80 16.41
C ARG A 112 3.29 29.37 17.82
N LYS A 113 2.36 30.21 18.27
CA LYS A 113 2.30 30.69 19.67
C LYS A 113 2.06 29.55 20.66
N ALA A 114 1.34 28.51 20.26
CA ALA A 114 1.18 27.29 21.04
C ALA A 114 2.43 26.40 21.07
N GLY A 115 3.51 26.82 20.41
CA GLY A 115 4.82 26.14 20.40
C GLY A 115 4.92 24.98 19.39
N ILE A 116 4.07 24.94 18.37
CA ILE A 116 4.17 24.00 17.25
C ILE A 116 4.96 24.67 16.13
N ASP A 117 6.07 24.05 15.73
CA ASP A 117 6.93 24.49 14.63
C ASP A 117 6.75 23.57 13.42
N ALA A 118 5.81 23.89 12.56
CA ALA A 118 5.46 23.07 11.40
C ALA A 118 6.63 22.86 10.42
N ALA A 119 7.63 23.77 10.42
CA ALA A 119 8.82 23.62 9.58
C ALA A 119 9.79 22.55 10.12
N LYS A 120 9.71 22.19 11.41
CA LYS A 120 10.50 21.12 12.02
C LYS A 120 9.79 19.77 11.97
N ILE A 121 8.49 19.73 11.74
CA ILE A 121 7.76 18.47 11.57
C ILE A 121 8.29 17.79 10.29
N PRO A 122 8.68 16.50 10.35
CA PRO A 122 9.14 15.79 9.16
C PRO A 122 8.10 15.75 8.04
N ILE A 123 8.56 15.63 6.79
CA ILE A 123 7.66 15.51 5.64
C ILE A 123 6.62 14.42 5.88
N GLU A 124 5.33 14.74 5.62
CA GLU A 124 4.14 13.92 5.92
C GLU A 124 3.89 13.67 7.42
N GLY A 125 4.75 14.15 8.30
CA GLY A 125 4.51 14.11 9.75
C GLY A 125 3.50 15.16 10.20
N PHE A 126 3.03 14.99 11.44
CA PHE A 126 2.10 15.91 12.08
C PHE A 126 2.29 15.96 13.60
N GLU A 127 1.76 17.00 14.21
CA GLU A 127 1.54 17.13 15.64
C GLU A 127 0.07 17.40 15.94
N VAL A 128 -0.42 16.76 17.00
CA VAL A 128 -1.73 17.05 17.62
C VAL A 128 -1.46 17.55 19.03
N LYS A 129 -1.93 18.76 19.33
CA LYS A 129 -1.76 19.40 20.63
C LYS A 129 -3.06 20.04 21.09
N THR A 130 -3.37 19.93 22.38
CA THR A 130 -4.49 20.62 22.98
C THR A 130 -4.00 21.78 23.84
N ALA A 131 -4.86 22.81 23.98
CA ALA A 131 -4.74 23.88 24.95
C ALA A 131 -6.16 24.20 25.49
N ALA A 132 -6.31 25.13 26.42
CA ALA A 132 -7.64 25.57 26.84
C ALA A 132 -8.45 26.01 25.61
N ASN A 133 -9.62 25.42 25.41
CA ASN A 133 -10.52 25.65 24.27
C ASN A 133 -9.96 25.37 22.88
N ARG A 134 -8.82 24.67 22.73
CA ARG A 134 -8.18 24.43 21.44
C ARG A 134 -7.76 22.98 21.26
N VAL A 135 -7.96 22.51 20.03
CA VAL A 135 -7.30 21.32 19.49
C VAL A 135 -6.58 21.73 18.21
N TYR A 136 -5.26 21.66 18.21
CA TYR A 136 -4.41 21.95 17.06
C TYR A 136 -4.07 20.69 16.30
N LEU A 137 -4.31 20.69 14.99
CA LEU A 137 -3.98 19.62 14.05
C LEU A 137 -3.02 20.21 13.02
N VAL A 138 -1.72 19.99 13.16
CA VAL A 138 -0.70 20.68 12.37
C VAL A 138 0.23 19.67 11.70
N GLY A 139 0.34 19.74 10.40
CA GLY A 139 1.28 18.95 9.62
C GLY A 139 2.51 19.74 9.19
N SER A 140 3.47 19.00 8.61
CA SER A 140 4.69 19.56 8.07
C SER A 140 4.44 20.60 6.99
N THR A 141 5.16 21.72 7.05
CA THR A 141 5.21 22.74 5.99
C THR A 141 6.49 22.63 5.14
N GLN A 142 7.30 21.60 5.34
CA GLN A 142 8.50 21.39 4.54
C GLN A 142 8.15 21.19 3.07
N ALA A 143 8.89 21.88 2.19
CA ALA A 143 8.74 21.67 0.77
C ALA A 143 9.18 20.25 0.39
N LEU A 144 8.41 19.61 -0.49
CA LEU A 144 8.86 18.37 -1.11
C LEU A 144 10.07 18.64 -2.00
N PRO A 145 11.06 17.73 -2.03
CA PRO A 145 12.14 17.85 -3.00
C PRO A 145 11.57 17.93 -4.43
N PRO A 146 12.28 18.57 -5.39
CA PRO A 146 11.86 18.54 -6.78
C PRO A 146 11.57 17.10 -7.19
N GLY A 147 10.34 16.81 -7.54
CA GLY A 147 9.86 15.47 -7.80
C GLY A 147 9.33 15.31 -9.21
N SER A 148 9.03 14.10 -9.57
CA SER A 148 8.46 13.76 -10.86
C SER A 148 7.03 14.28 -10.95
N ASP A 149 6.75 14.93 -12.08
CA ASP A 149 5.48 15.51 -12.41
C ASP A 149 4.28 14.57 -12.22
N ARG A 150 3.25 15.09 -11.58
CA ARG A 150 1.85 14.78 -11.81
C ARG A 150 1.38 13.34 -11.62
N TRP A 151 1.67 12.74 -10.47
CA TRP A 151 0.72 11.75 -9.99
C TRP A 151 -0.13 12.39 -8.90
N ALA A 152 -1.43 12.13 -8.95
CA ALA A 152 -2.43 12.78 -8.10
C ALA A 152 -2.25 12.58 -6.58
N GLN A 153 -1.24 11.82 -6.15
CA GLN A 153 -0.99 11.47 -4.76
C GLN A 153 0.37 11.97 -4.22
N TRP A 154 1.15 12.72 -5.01
CA TRP A 154 2.41 13.27 -4.54
C TRP A 154 2.18 14.55 -3.76
N SER A 155 2.31 14.46 -2.45
CA SER A 155 1.99 15.58 -1.56
C SER A 155 2.68 15.45 -0.20
N ASN A 156 2.80 16.58 0.49
CA ASN A 156 3.11 16.63 1.92
C ASN A 156 1.82 16.94 2.68
N ASP A 157 1.02 15.91 2.91
CA ASP A 157 -0.33 16.05 3.50
C ASP A 157 -0.35 15.85 5.03
N GLY A 158 0.73 16.18 5.74
CA GLY A 158 0.81 15.99 7.20
C GLY A 158 -0.40 16.52 7.97
N THR A 159 -0.93 17.68 7.58
CA THR A 159 -2.14 18.23 8.22
C THR A 159 -3.38 17.38 7.96
N ALA A 160 -3.51 16.81 6.76
CA ALA A 160 -4.58 15.85 6.45
C ALA A 160 -4.45 14.57 7.29
N TRP A 161 -3.21 14.09 7.48
CA TRP A 161 -2.95 12.91 8.32
C TRP A 161 -3.24 13.17 9.80
N ALA A 162 -3.00 14.40 10.30
CA ALA A 162 -3.41 14.82 11.64
C ALA A 162 -4.93 14.73 11.80
N ALA A 163 -5.70 15.17 10.79
CA ALA A 163 -7.16 15.09 10.82
C ALA A 163 -7.65 13.64 10.76
N ALA A 164 -7.03 12.79 9.94
CA ALA A 164 -7.35 11.36 9.89
C ALA A 164 -7.07 10.67 11.25
N ASP A 165 -5.92 10.95 11.86
CA ASP A 165 -5.56 10.40 13.17
C ASP A 165 -6.53 10.87 14.26
N PHE A 166 -6.86 12.16 14.28
CA PHE A 166 -7.85 12.72 15.22
C PHE A 166 -9.19 11.99 15.11
N LEU A 167 -9.66 11.77 13.90
CA LEU A 167 -10.92 11.06 13.64
C LEU A 167 -10.88 9.60 14.11
N GLU A 168 -9.81 8.88 13.79
CA GLU A 168 -9.65 7.49 14.22
C GLU A 168 -9.52 7.38 15.74
N ARG A 169 -8.75 8.27 16.36
CA ARG A 169 -8.37 8.21 17.78
C ARG A 169 -9.44 8.74 18.71
N PHE A 170 -10.03 9.87 18.39
CA PHE A 170 -10.98 10.54 19.30
C PHE A 170 -12.44 10.41 18.88
N ALA A 171 -12.74 10.54 17.59
CA ALA A 171 -14.10 10.29 17.09
C ALA A 171 -14.40 8.80 16.87
N GLY A 172 -13.39 7.95 16.97
CA GLY A 172 -13.54 6.49 16.95
C GLY A 172 -14.05 5.93 15.62
N VAL A 173 -13.84 6.62 14.50
CA VAL A 173 -14.21 6.10 13.17
C VAL A 173 -13.14 5.14 12.66
N ARG A 174 -13.57 4.20 11.83
CA ARG A 174 -12.67 3.35 11.01
C ARG A 174 -13.22 3.24 9.60
N TRP A 175 -12.30 3.17 8.62
CA TRP A 175 -12.63 2.99 7.22
C TRP A 175 -11.92 1.72 6.72
N TYR A 176 -12.57 0.56 6.84
CA TYR A 176 -11.99 -0.72 6.44
C TYR A 176 -11.99 -0.92 4.91
N TRP A 177 -12.95 -0.30 4.24
CA TRP A 177 -13.07 -0.13 2.79
C TRP A 177 -13.97 1.09 2.50
N PRO A 178 -14.19 1.47 1.22
CA PRO A 178 -15.00 2.64 0.89
C PRO A 178 -16.35 2.69 1.60
N ALA A 179 -16.71 3.88 2.07
CA ALA A 179 -17.93 4.11 2.86
C ALA A 179 -19.21 3.72 2.10
N GLU A 180 -19.21 3.91 0.80
CA GLU A 180 -20.32 3.58 -0.11
C GLU A 180 -20.63 2.08 -0.10
N LEU A 181 -19.66 1.26 0.23
CA LEU A 181 -19.78 -0.19 0.39
C LEU A 181 -19.95 -0.62 1.85
N GLY A 182 -20.27 0.32 2.73
CA GLY A 182 -20.47 0.05 4.14
C GLY A 182 -19.19 -0.10 4.97
N GLY A 183 -18.02 0.23 4.42
CA GLY A 183 -16.72 0.06 5.11
C GLY A 183 -16.44 1.08 6.20
N ARG A 184 -17.19 2.17 6.31
CA ARG A 184 -17.09 3.15 7.40
C ARG A 184 -17.84 2.65 8.63
N CYS A 185 -17.11 2.49 9.74
CA CYS A 185 -17.66 2.16 11.05
C CYS A 185 -17.53 3.32 11.99
N LEU A 186 -18.65 3.77 12.59
CA LEU A 186 -18.71 4.85 13.57
C LEU A 186 -18.80 4.30 14.99
N THR A 187 -18.35 5.09 15.95
CA THR A 187 -18.67 4.89 17.37
C THR A 187 -19.72 5.94 17.76
N PRO A 188 -20.98 5.58 17.94
CA PRO A 188 -22.00 6.51 18.38
C PRO A 188 -21.69 7.08 19.76
N GLY A 189 -21.90 8.38 19.95
CA GLY A 189 -21.73 9.04 21.23
C GLY A 189 -22.21 10.47 21.18
N THR A 190 -23.01 10.90 22.13
CA THR A 190 -23.57 12.26 22.20
C THR A 190 -22.56 13.33 22.59
N SER A 191 -21.35 12.95 22.96
CA SER A 191 -20.30 13.88 23.36
C SER A 191 -18.96 13.47 22.76
N LEU A 192 -18.18 14.47 22.33
CA LEU A 192 -16.80 14.36 21.91
C LEU A 192 -15.97 15.33 22.71
N VAL A 193 -15.23 14.81 23.69
CA VAL A 193 -14.42 15.58 24.64
C VAL A 193 -12.98 15.10 24.52
N ILE A 194 -12.07 16.03 24.25
CA ILE A 194 -10.67 15.71 23.99
C ILE A 194 -9.85 15.96 25.25
N PRO A 195 -9.18 14.95 25.82
CA PRO A 195 -8.31 15.12 26.97
C PRO A 195 -7.09 15.97 26.63
N PRO A 196 -6.38 16.53 27.64
CA PRO A 196 -5.09 17.16 27.40
C PRO A 196 -4.10 16.19 26.73
N VAL A 197 -3.65 16.52 25.52
CA VAL A 197 -2.72 15.70 24.74
C VAL A 197 -1.72 16.55 23.98
N HIS A 198 -0.51 16.01 23.81
CA HIS A 198 0.48 16.48 22.85
C HIS A 198 1.25 15.28 22.33
N TYR A 199 1.11 15.00 21.07
CA TYR A 199 1.80 13.88 20.40
C TYR A 199 2.05 14.21 18.93
N GLY A 200 2.99 13.48 18.33
CA GLY A 200 3.27 13.54 16.91
C GLY A 200 3.39 12.16 16.30
N ASP A 201 3.27 12.10 14.99
CA ASP A 201 3.50 10.90 14.22
C ASP A 201 3.95 11.22 12.79
N GLN A 202 4.50 10.22 12.11
CA GLN A 202 4.93 10.32 10.72
C GLN A 202 4.95 8.92 10.08
N PRO A 203 4.78 8.81 8.76
CA PRO A 203 4.85 7.50 8.11
C PRO A 203 6.30 6.95 8.15
N VAL A 204 6.41 5.66 8.42
CA VAL A 204 7.70 4.95 8.29
C VAL A 204 8.09 4.82 6.81
N PHE A 205 7.11 4.63 5.93
CA PHE A 205 7.33 4.50 4.49
C PHE A 205 6.67 5.64 3.73
N ARG A 206 7.44 6.31 2.86
CA ARG A 206 7.04 7.52 2.13
C ARG A 206 6.22 7.24 0.87
N GLN A 207 6.25 6.00 0.34
CA GLN A 207 5.39 5.55 -0.75
C GLN A 207 4.41 4.51 -0.22
N ARG A 208 3.12 4.86 -0.19
CA ARG A 208 2.02 4.05 0.33
C ARG A 208 0.87 4.10 -0.67
N GLU A 209 1.14 3.52 -1.84
CA GLU A 209 0.24 3.59 -2.99
C GLU A 209 -0.44 2.24 -3.23
N TYR A 210 -1.73 2.28 -3.43
CA TYR A 210 -2.50 1.19 -4.03
C TYR A 210 -3.03 1.67 -5.38
N HIS A 211 -2.74 0.93 -6.43
CA HIS A 211 -3.15 1.26 -7.77
C HIS A 211 -4.27 0.33 -8.22
N PRO A 212 -5.52 0.81 -8.20
CA PRO A 212 -6.60 0.19 -8.93
C PRO A 212 -6.51 0.59 -10.41
N PRO A 213 -7.09 -0.16 -11.32
CA PRO A 213 -7.31 0.31 -12.68
C PRO A 213 -8.12 1.60 -12.67
N ASP A 214 -7.81 2.51 -13.59
CA ASP A 214 -8.46 3.80 -13.73
C ASP A 214 -9.99 3.65 -13.82
N GLY A 215 -10.70 4.40 -12.98
CA GLY A 215 -12.15 4.46 -12.97
C GLY A 215 -12.81 3.18 -12.43
N TRP A 216 -12.85 3.03 -11.13
CA TRP A 216 -13.60 1.98 -10.46
C TRP A 216 -15.10 2.13 -10.74
N LYS A 217 -15.52 1.48 -11.79
CA LYS A 217 -16.91 1.04 -11.86
C LYS A 217 -17.02 -0.15 -10.91
N LEU A 218 -17.99 -0.13 -10.02
CA LEU A 218 -18.32 -1.33 -9.25
C LEU A 218 -18.39 -2.50 -10.22
N PRO A 219 -17.56 -3.52 -10.05
CA PRO A 219 -17.71 -4.68 -10.89
C PRO A 219 -18.98 -5.39 -10.44
N THR A 220 -20.00 -5.33 -11.28
CA THR A 220 -21.06 -6.33 -11.21
C THR A 220 -20.51 -7.72 -11.52
N LYS A 221 -19.22 -7.78 -11.90
CA LYS A 221 -18.50 -8.98 -12.34
C LYS A 221 -17.02 -8.79 -11.99
N ALA A 222 -16.44 -9.63 -11.14
CA ALA A 222 -15.00 -9.68 -10.97
C ALA A 222 -14.37 -10.50 -12.09
N ARG A 223 -13.24 -10.06 -12.57
CA ARG A 223 -12.43 -10.90 -13.46
C ARG A 223 -11.61 -11.88 -12.62
N SER A 224 -11.77 -13.18 -12.86
CA SER A 224 -10.58 -14.03 -12.84
C SER A 224 -9.87 -13.84 -14.17
N SER A 225 -8.57 -14.00 -14.19
CA SER A 225 -7.77 -13.76 -15.38
C SER A 225 -8.21 -14.55 -16.61
N ASP A 226 -8.96 -15.65 -16.48
CA ASP A 226 -9.32 -16.57 -17.57
C ASP A 226 -10.73 -17.15 -17.50
N LYS A 227 -11.60 -16.69 -16.61
CA LYS A 227 -12.96 -17.23 -16.48
C LYS A 227 -14.02 -16.14 -16.50
N GLU A 228 -15.26 -16.53 -16.82
CA GLU A 228 -16.45 -15.69 -16.72
C GLU A 228 -16.49 -14.95 -15.37
N PRO A 229 -16.73 -13.63 -15.38
CA PRO A 229 -16.79 -12.83 -14.17
C PRO A 229 -17.86 -13.37 -13.20
N LEU A 230 -17.53 -13.51 -11.94
CA LEU A 230 -18.49 -13.91 -10.90
C LEU A 230 -19.35 -12.72 -10.49
N PRO A 231 -20.68 -12.86 -10.48
CA PRO A 231 -21.57 -11.81 -9.96
C PRO A 231 -21.44 -11.73 -8.43
N PHE A 232 -21.62 -10.53 -7.88
CA PHE A 232 -21.82 -10.39 -6.45
C PHE A 232 -23.13 -11.04 -6.03
N PRO A 233 -23.20 -11.68 -4.85
CA PRO A 233 -24.44 -12.20 -4.31
C PRO A 233 -25.49 -11.08 -4.16
N PRO A 234 -26.78 -11.40 -4.27
CA PRO A 234 -27.83 -10.44 -3.98
C PRO A 234 -27.66 -9.81 -2.58
N GLY A 235 -27.74 -8.50 -2.49
CA GLY A 235 -27.57 -7.75 -1.26
C GLY A 235 -26.11 -7.51 -0.81
N ALA A 236 -25.12 -7.96 -1.58
CA ALA A 236 -23.71 -7.67 -1.28
C ALA A 236 -23.30 -6.22 -1.58
N ILE A 237 -23.93 -5.62 -2.59
CA ILE A 237 -23.69 -4.24 -3.01
C ILE A 237 -24.94 -3.39 -2.70
N PRO A 238 -24.81 -2.20 -2.07
CA PRO A 238 -25.95 -1.31 -1.89
C PRO A 238 -26.54 -0.80 -3.21
N ASP A 239 -27.86 -0.69 -3.30
CA ASP A 239 -28.62 -0.44 -4.53
C ASP A 239 -28.27 0.85 -5.31
N ARG A 240 -27.48 1.75 -4.78
CA ARG A 240 -27.17 3.05 -5.38
C ARG A 240 -25.70 3.30 -5.67
N VAL A 241 -24.88 2.27 -5.60
CA VAL A 241 -23.44 2.45 -5.81
C VAL A 241 -23.08 2.15 -7.26
N GLU A 242 -22.79 3.19 -8.04
CA GLU A 242 -22.41 3.06 -9.45
C GLU A 242 -20.91 3.08 -9.68
N VAL A 243 -20.19 3.90 -8.91
CA VAL A 243 -18.75 4.10 -9.06
C VAL A 243 -18.09 4.32 -7.72
N ILE A 244 -16.97 3.65 -7.48
CA ILE A 244 -16.10 3.89 -6.33
C ILE A 244 -14.82 4.54 -6.81
N ASN A 245 -14.47 5.66 -6.18
CA ASN A 245 -13.21 6.32 -6.43
C ASN A 245 -12.23 6.04 -5.28
N MET A 246 -11.25 5.17 -5.50
CA MET A 246 -10.24 4.86 -4.48
C MET A 246 -9.39 6.07 -4.08
N ALA A 247 -9.24 7.06 -4.96
CA ALA A 247 -8.60 8.32 -4.59
C ALA A 247 -9.35 9.07 -3.48
N THR A 248 -10.63 8.74 -3.24
CA THR A 248 -11.39 9.28 -2.10
C THR A 248 -11.22 8.48 -0.82
N TYR A 249 -10.92 7.20 -0.94
CA TYR A 249 -10.76 6.31 0.20
C TYR A 249 -9.33 6.27 0.74
N LEU A 250 -8.33 6.16 -0.13
CA LEU A 250 -6.93 6.00 0.28
C LEU A 250 -6.44 7.06 1.28
N PRO A 251 -6.79 8.36 1.15
CA PRO A 251 -6.42 9.36 2.15
C PRO A 251 -6.99 9.09 3.55
N LEU A 252 -8.16 8.45 3.65
CA LEU A 252 -8.77 8.12 4.95
C LEU A 252 -7.93 7.10 5.73
N VAL A 253 -7.24 6.20 5.01
CA VAL A 253 -6.29 5.23 5.59
C VAL A 253 -4.83 5.68 5.48
N ARG A 254 -4.61 6.97 5.25
CA ARG A 254 -3.29 7.62 5.12
C ARG A 254 -2.44 7.07 3.98
N GLY A 255 -3.07 6.57 2.92
CA GLY A 255 -2.41 6.27 1.65
C GLY A 255 -1.93 7.56 1.00
N GLY A 256 -0.70 7.57 0.50
CA GLY A 256 -0.09 8.74 -0.10
C GLY A 256 1.33 8.50 -0.57
N CYS A 257 1.94 9.51 -1.18
CA CYS A 257 3.29 9.42 -1.68
C CYS A 257 4.01 10.76 -1.57
N SER A 258 5.07 10.79 -0.78
CA SER A 258 6.03 11.91 -0.77
C SER A 258 7.39 11.49 -1.35
N TRP A 259 7.45 10.32 -1.98
CA TRP A 259 8.65 9.84 -2.67
C TRP A 259 8.82 10.54 -4.02
N PRO A 260 9.95 11.25 -4.25
CA PRO A 260 10.06 12.18 -5.39
C PRO A 260 10.34 11.50 -6.73
N TYR A 261 10.68 10.21 -6.74
CA TYR A 261 11.10 9.53 -7.96
C TYR A 261 10.06 8.51 -8.38
N LYS A 262 9.34 8.82 -9.44
CA LYS A 262 8.32 7.93 -9.99
C LYS A 262 8.76 7.31 -11.30
N ILE A 263 8.61 6.00 -11.38
CA ILE A 263 8.94 5.26 -12.58
C ILE A 263 7.85 5.42 -13.66
N LYS A 264 8.29 5.50 -14.89
CA LYS A 264 7.44 5.37 -16.09
C LYS A 264 7.55 3.93 -16.57
N VAL A 265 6.66 3.06 -16.06
CA VAL A 265 6.76 1.61 -16.29
C VAL A 265 6.65 1.26 -17.76
N HIS A 266 7.46 0.29 -18.20
CA HIS A 266 7.49 -0.25 -19.56
C HIS A 266 7.62 0.82 -20.65
N GLN A 267 8.49 1.81 -20.44
CA GLN A 267 8.70 2.88 -21.41
C GLN A 267 10.07 2.78 -22.12
N PRO A 268 10.12 3.03 -23.42
CA PRO A 268 8.98 3.23 -24.32
C PRO A 268 8.19 1.95 -24.59
N GLN A 269 6.90 1.95 -24.27
CA GLN A 269 6.03 0.77 -24.47
C GLN A 269 5.78 0.48 -25.95
N ASN A 270 5.58 1.51 -26.73
CA ASN A 270 5.10 1.37 -28.10
C ASN A 270 6.24 1.37 -29.12
N LEU A 271 7.17 0.41 -28.97
CA LEU A 271 8.19 0.20 -30.00
C LEU A 271 7.56 -0.23 -31.33
N GLY A 272 6.39 -0.86 -31.32
CA GLY A 272 5.61 -1.17 -32.51
C GLY A 272 5.04 0.05 -33.24
N GLY A 273 4.90 1.20 -32.56
CA GLY A 273 4.47 2.47 -33.15
C GLY A 273 5.58 3.23 -33.88
N LEU A 274 6.83 2.77 -33.78
CA LEU A 274 7.90 3.31 -34.60
C LEU A 274 7.68 2.91 -36.07
N SER A 275 7.93 3.83 -37.01
CA SER A 275 7.72 3.56 -38.43
C SER A 275 8.59 2.40 -38.91
N GLU A 276 8.14 1.66 -39.90
CA GLU A 276 8.92 0.59 -40.52
C GLU A 276 10.27 1.10 -41.01
N LYS A 277 10.27 2.27 -41.68
CA LYS A 277 11.48 2.93 -42.12
C LYS A 277 12.47 3.16 -40.96
N PHE A 278 12.00 3.70 -39.84
CA PHE A 278 12.86 3.93 -38.67
C PHE A 278 13.42 2.60 -38.13
N ARG A 279 12.62 1.55 -38.08
CA ARG A 279 13.04 0.22 -37.58
C ARG A 279 14.11 -0.40 -38.47
N GLU A 280 13.97 -0.32 -39.78
CA GLU A 280 14.96 -0.84 -40.73
C GLU A 280 16.26 -0.03 -40.71
N GLU A 281 16.18 1.29 -40.66
CA GLU A 281 17.35 2.18 -40.56
C GLU A 281 18.11 2.03 -39.23
N ASN A 282 17.41 1.56 -38.17
CA ASN A 282 17.97 1.41 -36.82
C ASN A 282 17.85 -0.04 -36.29
N LYS A 283 17.86 -1.03 -37.17
CA LYS A 283 17.62 -2.44 -36.79
C LYS A 283 18.55 -2.99 -35.70
N GLU A 284 19.78 -2.48 -35.59
CA GLU A 284 20.73 -2.84 -34.54
C GLU A 284 20.29 -2.35 -33.14
N MET A 285 19.37 -1.42 -33.05
CA MET A 285 18.75 -0.98 -31.80
C MET A 285 17.80 -2.02 -31.22
N PHE A 286 17.36 -2.99 -32.03
CA PHE A 286 16.38 -3.98 -31.61
C PHE A 286 17.04 -5.35 -31.34
N ALA A 287 16.45 -6.12 -30.44
CA ALA A 287 16.97 -7.41 -30.01
C ALA A 287 17.05 -8.42 -31.17
N LEU A 288 18.14 -9.18 -31.22
CA LEU A 288 18.34 -10.24 -32.18
C LEU A 288 17.75 -11.55 -31.64
N LYS A 289 16.88 -12.20 -32.40
CA LYS A 289 16.35 -13.51 -32.08
C LYS A 289 17.35 -14.63 -32.44
N LYS A 290 17.07 -15.86 -31.98
CA LYS A 290 17.87 -17.06 -32.28
C LYS A 290 17.93 -17.37 -33.76
N ASP A 291 16.85 -17.07 -34.49
CA ASP A 291 16.73 -17.28 -35.93
C ASP A 291 17.44 -16.21 -36.80
N GLY A 292 18.11 -15.26 -36.17
CA GLY A 292 18.78 -14.15 -36.84
C GLY A 292 17.88 -12.97 -37.20
N THR A 293 16.58 -13.03 -36.98
CA THR A 293 15.65 -11.93 -37.22
C THR A 293 15.63 -10.95 -36.05
N ARG A 294 15.10 -9.73 -36.26
CA ARG A 294 14.97 -8.71 -35.21
C ARG A 294 13.61 -8.79 -34.52
N ASN A 295 13.64 -8.62 -33.19
CA ASN A 295 12.44 -8.42 -32.40
C ASN A 295 12.18 -6.93 -32.24
N PHE A 296 11.38 -6.35 -33.12
CA PHE A 296 11.05 -4.92 -33.09
C PHE A 296 10.16 -4.48 -31.89
N ARG A 297 9.84 -5.41 -30.99
CA ARG A 297 9.12 -5.10 -29.73
C ARG A 297 10.05 -5.06 -28.50
N MET A 298 11.36 -5.27 -28.71
CA MET A 298 12.35 -5.29 -27.63
C MET A 298 13.64 -4.60 -28.09
N PHE A 299 14.19 -3.73 -27.27
CA PHE A 299 15.50 -3.15 -27.52
C PHE A 299 16.63 -4.15 -27.29
N CYS A 300 17.72 -3.96 -28.01
CA CYS A 300 19.03 -4.51 -27.69
C CYS A 300 19.73 -3.59 -26.70
N TYR A 301 19.75 -3.94 -25.44
CA TYR A 301 20.36 -3.11 -24.40
C TYR A 301 21.89 -3.12 -24.38
N SER A 302 22.53 -3.93 -25.24
CA SER A 302 23.97 -3.80 -25.52
C SER A 302 24.28 -2.84 -26.67
N SER A 303 23.26 -2.42 -27.45
CA SER A 303 23.45 -1.51 -28.57
C SER A 303 23.72 -0.08 -28.11
N PRO A 304 24.76 0.60 -28.60
CA PRO A 304 24.98 2.02 -28.35
C PRO A 304 23.80 2.90 -28.81
N LYS A 305 23.18 2.56 -29.94
CA LYS A 305 22.03 3.31 -30.48
C LYS A 305 20.80 3.27 -29.56
N THR A 306 20.61 2.21 -28.79
CA THR A 306 19.56 2.15 -27.77
C THR A 306 19.82 3.19 -26.68
N LEU A 307 21.07 3.31 -26.24
CA LEU A 307 21.46 4.32 -25.24
C LEU A 307 21.27 5.73 -25.79
N GLU A 308 21.75 6.00 -27.03
CA GLU A 308 21.60 7.28 -27.71
C GLU A 308 20.14 7.69 -27.83
N TYR A 309 19.27 6.79 -28.30
CA TYR A 309 17.83 7.03 -28.43
C TYR A 309 17.17 7.44 -27.10
N LEU A 310 17.51 6.76 -26.00
CA LEU A 310 16.97 7.14 -24.69
C LEU A 310 17.53 8.48 -24.20
N LEU A 311 18.80 8.77 -24.46
CA LEU A 311 19.45 10.04 -24.11
C LEU A 311 18.94 11.22 -24.93
N GLU A 312 18.51 11.03 -26.18
CA GLU A 312 17.83 12.05 -26.97
C GLU A 312 16.53 12.53 -26.29
N GLY A 313 15.80 11.61 -25.64
CA GLY A 313 14.67 11.96 -24.80
C GLY A 313 15.06 12.84 -23.61
N CYS A 314 16.18 12.53 -22.95
CA CYS A 314 16.71 13.34 -21.85
C CYS A 314 17.12 14.73 -22.34
N GLU A 315 17.87 14.82 -23.44
CA GLU A 315 18.30 16.08 -24.05
C GLU A 315 17.11 16.96 -24.39
N ARG A 316 16.06 16.37 -25.01
CA ARG A 316 14.84 17.09 -25.36
C ARG A 316 14.15 17.70 -24.15
N VAL A 317 14.03 16.95 -23.04
CA VAL A 317 13.30 17.39 -21.85
C VAL A 317 14.16 18.30 -20.98
N TRP A 318 15.41 17.93 -20.70
CA TRP A 318 16.23 18.60 -19.69
C TRP A 318 17.07 19.77 -20.23
N THR A 319 17.44 19.73 -21.51
CA THR A 319 18.28 20.77 -22.12
C THR A 319 17.47 21.71 -23.03
N LYS A 320 16.63 21.14 -23.90
CA LYS A 320 15.90 21.94 -24.91
C LYS A 320 14.53 22.43 -24.41
N GLY A 321 14.07 22.01 -23.22
CA GLY A 321 12.75 22.40 -22.70
C GLY A 321 11.57 21.97 -23.58
N GLY A 322 11.78 20.96 -24.43
CA GLY A 322 10.79 20.47 -25.38
C GLY A 322 9.72 19.58 -24.71
N GLY A 323 8.63 19.35 -25.42
CA GLY A 323 7.47 18.57 -24.94
C GLY A 323 7.79 17.18 -24.44
N GLY A 324 6.89 16.63 -23.63
CA GLY A 324 7.06 15.45 -22.82
C GLY A 324 7.62 14.22 -23.55
N CYS A 325 8.46 13.49 -22.84
CA CYS A 325 9.00 12.22 -23.27
C CYS A 325 8.46 11.11 -22.35
N PRO A 326 7.92 9.99 -22.90
CA PRO A 326 7.29 8.98 -22.06
C PRO A 326 8.19 8.35 -21.00
N TRP A 327 9.51 8.32 -21.21
CA TRP A 327 10.48 7.73 -20.28
C TRP A 327 11.29 8.76 -19.48
N VAL A 328 11.02 10.06 -19.64
CA VAL A 328 11.74 11.13 -18.94
C VAL A 328 10.76 11.98 -18.15
N THR A 329 11.12 12.30 -16.91
CA THR A 329 10.44 13.28 -16.07
C THR A 329 11.33 14.52 -15.89
N SER A 330 10.89 15.54 -15.16
CA SER A 330 11.73 16.70 -14.81
C SER A 330 12.99 16.32 -14.02
N THR A 331 12.99 15.20 -13.32
CA THR A 331 14.05 14.80 -12.37
C THR A 331 14.74 13.48 -12.68
N CYS A 332 14.13 12.62 -13.47
CA CYS A 332 14.69 11.30 -13.74
C CYS A 332 14.36 10.75 -15.14
N VAL A 333 15.20 9.85 -15.60
CA VAL A 333 14.96 8.98 -16.75
C VAL A 333 14.66 7.57 -16.26
N THR A 334 13.67 6.94 -16.87
CA THR A 334 13.27 5.56 -16.57
C THR A 334 13.99 4.57 -17.48
N VAL A 335 14.54 3.51 -16.88
CA VAL A 335 14.97 2.30 -17.57
C VAL A 335 14.03 1.18 -17.14
N SER A 336 13.04 0.90 -17.97
CA SER A 336 12.01 -0.11 -17.73
C SER A 336 11.64 -0.77 -19.06
N PRO A 337 12.25 -1.91 -19.42
CA PRO A 337 11.91 -2.62 -20.65
C PRO A 337 10.42 -2.88 -20.83
N PRO A 338 9.94 -3.09 -22.06
CA PRO A 338 8.57 -3.55 -22.30
C PRO A 338 8.20 -4.76 -21.47
N ASP A 339 6.90 -4.94 -21.17
CA ASP A 339 6.40 -6.07 -20.39
C ASP A 339 6.57 -7.39 -21.17
N SER A 340 7.79 -7.87 -21.15
CA SER A 340 8.21 -9.08 -21.86
C SER A 340 9.57 -9.56 -21.34
N VAL A 341 9.89 -10.82 -21.63
CA VAL A 341 11.22 -11.39 -21.38
C VAL A 341 12.27 -10.61 -22.17
N VAL A 342 13.31 -10.14 -21.48
CA VAL A 342 14.47 -9.52 -22.12
C VAL A 342 15.39 -10.62 -22.63
N GLU A 343 15.47 -10.76 -23.96
CA GLU A 343 16.31 -11.74 -24.64
C GLU A 343 16.90 -11.13 -25.90
N CYS A 344 18.21 -11.27 -26.08
CA CYS A 344 18.92 -10.86 -27.30
C CYS A 344 20.11 -11.78 -27.54
N HIS A 345 20.27 -12.24 -28.80
CA HIS A 345 21.31 -13.18 -29.21
C HIS A 345 22.47 -12.54 -29.97
N CYS A 346 22.58 -11.20 -30.00
CA CYS A 346 23.76 -10.57 -30.58
C CYS A 346 25.03 -10.84 -29.75
N PRO A 347 26.25 -10.82 -30.38
CA PRO A 347 27.47 -11.15 -29.66
C PRO A 347 27.69 -10.39 -28.36
N PRO A 348 27.51 -9.04 -28.27
CA PRO A 348 27.68 -8.31 -27.02
C PRO A 348 26.70 -8.75 -25.92
N CYS A 349 25.43 -9.06 -26.25
CA CYS A 349 24.46 -9.56 -25.27
C CYS A 349 24.84 -10.97 -24.77
N ARG A 350 25.30 -11.85 -25.65
CA ARG A 350 25.77 -13.19 -25.25
C ARG A 350 26.99 -13.12 -24.34
N GLU A 351 27.92 -12.22 -24.61
CA GLU A 351 29.07 -11.99 -23.74
C GLU A 351 28.62 -11.51 -22.36
N ALA A 352 27.70 -10.55 -22.29
CA ALA A 352 27.12 -10.08 -21.03
C ALA A 352 26.39 -11.19 -20.28
N TYR A 353 25.65 -12.05 -20.99
CA TYR A 353 24.97 -13.21 -20.40
C TYR A 353 25.97 -14.21 -19.80
N ALA A 354 27.04 -14.52 -20.52
CA ALA A 354 28.10 -15.42 -20.03
C ALA A 354 28.79 -14.84 -18.78
N LYS A 355 29.06 -13.51 -18.77
CA LYS A 355 29.61 -12.81 -17.62
C LYS A 355 28.68 -12.88 -16.41
N GLY A 356 27.36 -12.91 -16.59
CA GLY A 356 26.35 -13.10 -15.55
C GLY A 356 26.18 -14.55 -15.07
N GLY A 357 26.92 -15.52 -15.64
CA GLY A 357 26.79 -16.94 -15.33
C GLY A 357 25.83 -17.72 -16.25
N GLY A 358 25.28 -17.09 -17.27
CA GLY A 358 24.53 -17.75 -18.37
C GLY A 358 23.14 -18.26 -18.00
N THR A 359 22.67 -18.09 -16.78
CA THR A 359 21.31 -18.51 -16.40
C THR A 359 20.25 -17.60 -17.05
N TRP A 360 19.02 -18.08 -17.07
CA TRP A 360 17.88 -17.33 -17.61
C TRP A 360 17.60 -16.00 -16.87
N ILE A 361 18.02 -15.86 -15.63
CA ILE A 361 17.86 -14.65 -14.82
C ILE A 361 19.18 -13.86 -14.76
N ASP A 362 20.28 -14.50 -14.38
CA ASP A 362 21.53 -13.80 -14.11
C ASP A 362 22.15 -13.18 -15.37
N GLY A 363 22.01 -13.87 -16.52
CA GLY A 363 22.50 -13.36 -17.81
C GLY A 363 21.85 -12.04 -18.21
N PRO A 364 20.50 -11.98 -18.37
CA PRO A 364 19.79 -10.75 -18.64
C PRO A 364 19.97 -9.69 -17.55
N SER A 365 20.04 -10.08 -16.27
CA SER A 365 20.32 -9.16 -15.17
C SER A 365 21.67 -8.48 -15.31
N MET A 366 22.72 -9.22 -15.71
CA MET A 366 24.05 -8.67 -15.98
C MET A 366 24.01 -7.70 -17.17
N MET A 367 23.38 -8.08 -18.27
CA MET A 367 23.26 -7.23 -19.46
C MET A 367 22.53 -5.92 -19.14
N MET A 368 21.40 -6.01 -18.44
CA MET A 368 20.64 -4.83 -18.03
C MET A 368 21.45 -3.97 -17.04
N GLY A 369 22.15 -4.59 -16.10
CA GLY A 369 22.99 -3.86 -15.15
C GLY A 369 24.11 -3.07 -15.84
N LEU A 370 24.77 -3.66 -16.84
CA LEU A 370 25.77 -2.94 -17.64
C LEU A 370 25.17 -1.80 -18.46
N PHE A 371 23.96 -1.96 -18.97
CA PHE A 371 23.25 -0.89 -19.67
C PHE A 371 22.89 0.25 -18.71
N VAL A 372 22.30 -0.07 -17.56
CA VAL A 372 21.93 0.91 -16.53
C VAL A 372 23.17 1.67 -16.02
N LYS A 373 24.30 0.97 -15.86
CA LYS A 373 25.57 1.62 -15.51
C LYS A 373 25.95 2.69 -16.52
N ARG A 374 25.98 2.37 -17.81
CA ARG A 374 26.31 3.32 -18.88
C ARG A 374 25.32 4.50 -18.89
N MET A 375 24.02 4.22 -18.69
CA MET A 375 23.01 5.28 -18.59
C MET A 375 23.30 6.21 -17.41
N CYS A 376 23.61 5.64 -16.22
CA CYS A 376 23.95 6.42 -15.04
C CYS A 376 25.20 7.30 -15.25
N GLU A 377 26.24 6.75 -15.87
CA GLU A 377 27.50 7.47 -16.14
C GLU A 377 27.24 8.67 -17.05
N VAL A 378 26.54 8.50 -18.16
CA VAL A 378 26.26 9.59 -19.10
C VAL A 378 25.31 10.62 -18.50
N VAL A 379 24.26 10.18 -17.79
CA VAL A 379 23.32 11.10 -17.11
C VAL A 379 24.05 11.90 -16.04
N LYS A 380 24.90 11.27 -15.22
CA LYS A 380 25.69 11.96 -14.19
C LYS A 380 26.64 13.01 -14.78
N GLN A 381 27.25 12.71 -15.92
CA GLN A 381 28.17 13.60 -16.60
C GLN A 381 27.43 14.81 -17.22
N ARG A 382 26.30 14.57 -17.90
CA ARG A 382 25.59 15.63 -18.65
C ARG A 382 24.60 16.42 -17.79
N TRP A 383 23.96 15.76 -16.80
CA TRP A 383 22.91 16.34 -15.95
C TRP A 383 23.10 15.85 -14.50
N PRO A 384 24.07 16.43 -13.74
CA PRO A 384 24.51 15.92 -12.42
C PRO A 384 23.41 15.81 -11.36
N ASP A 385 22.36 16.65 -11.48
CA ASP A 385 21.21 16.69 -10.57
C ASP A 385 20.13 15.64 -10.91
N LYS A 386 20.22 15.02 -12.09
CA LYS A 386 19.22 14.06 -12.55
C LYS A 386 19.53 12.63 -12.11
N LYS A 387 18.48 11.81 -11.99
CA LYS A 387 18.57 10.41 -11.58
C LYS A 387 18.18 9.46 -12.71
N VAL A 388 18.70 8.25 -12.61
CA VAL A 388 18.25 7.11 -13.43
C VAL A 388 17.44 6.22 -12.51
N ILE A 389 16.18 6.00 -12.83
CA ILE A 389 15.32 5.03 -12.11
C ILE A 389 15.21 3.74 -12.91
N TYR A 390 15.56 2.63 -12.29
CA TYR A 390 15.54 1.31 -12.91
C TYR A 390 14.53 0.39 -12.22
N LEU A 391 13.76 -0.35 -13.04
CA LEU A 391 12.85 -1.40 -12.62
C LEU A 391 13.50 -2.76 -12.89
N PRO A 392 14.23 -3.37 -11.94
CA PRO A 392 14.58 -4.78 -12.04
C PRO A 392 13.31 -5.63 -11.96
N TYR A 393 13.08 -6.45 -13.01
CA TYR A 393 11.80 -7.12 -13.19
C TYR A 393 12.00 -8.46 -13.94
N TRP A 394 11.13 -9.41 -13.73
CA TRP A 394 11.07 -10.69 -14.42
C TRP A 394 12.45 -11.38 -14.51
N ASN A 395 12.95 -11.65 -15.74
CA ASN A 395 14.23 -12.32 -15.94
C ASN A 395 15.47 -11.41 -15.85
N TYR A 396 15.31 -10.13 -15.48
CA TYR A 396 16.39 -9.17 -15.23
C TYR A 396 16.28 -8.51 -13.86
N GLN A 397 15.77 -9.27 -12.89
CA GLN A 397 15.44 -8.77 -11.55
C GLN A 397 16.60 -8.77 -10.56
N GLU A 398 17.66 -9.59 -10.80
CA GLU A 398 18.75 -9.71 -9.85
C GLU A 398 19.75 -8.56 -9.93
N CYS A 399 20.35 -8.23 -8.78
CA CYS A 399 21.43 -7.25 -8.72
C CYS A 399 22.71 -7.88 -9.25
N PRO A 400 23.28 -7.39 -10.37
CA PRO A 400 24.42 -8.05 -11.00
C PRO A 400 25.69 -7.89 -10.16
N LYS A 401 26.42 -8.99 -9.95
CA LYS A 401 27.69 -9.00 -9.21
C LYS A 401 28.78 -8.29 -10.01
N GLY A 402 29.63 -7.53 -9.29
CA GLY A 402 30.76 -6.84 -9.92
C GLY A 402 30.39 -5.65 -10.81
N VAL A 403 29.17 -5.14 -10.70
CA VAL A 403 28.75 -3.89 -11.34
C VAL A 403 28.52 -2.84 -10.29
N ASP A 404 29.24 -1.72 -10.39
CA ASP A 404 29.07 -0.55 -9.55
C ASP A 404 28.47 0.61 -10.33
N TYR A 405 27.67 1.42 -9.68
CA TYR A 405 26.93 2.53 -10.28
C TYR A 405 27.33 3.86 -9.66
N PRO A 406 27.25 4.96 -10.43
CA PRO A 406 27.31 6.30 -9.86
C PRO A 406 26.17 6.54 -8.84
N ASP A 407 26.31 7.59 -8.02
CA ASP A 407 25.37 8.01 -6.98
C ASP A 407 24.07 8.65 -7.50
N ASN A 408 23.66 8.29 -8.70
CA ASN A 408 22.43 8.76 -9.33
C ASN A 408 21.45 7.62 -9.69
N LEU A 409 21.72 6.38 -9.24
CA LEU A 409 20.83 5.24 -9.45
C LEU A 409 19.74 5.19 -8.39
N VAL A 410 18.47 5.14 -8.81
CA VAL A 410 17.29 4.87 -7.98
C VAL A 410 16.66 3.55 -8.43
N ILE A 411 16.23 2.74 -7.50
CA ILE A 411 15.64 1.42 -7.77
C ILE A 411 14.18 1.37 -7.34
N MET A 412 13.34 0.84 -8.22
CA MET A 412 12.02 0.31 -7.88
C MET A 412 12.01 -1.19 -8.21
N ALA A 413 12.13 -2.03 -7.19
CA ALA A 413 12.22 -3.48 -7.38
C ALA A 413 10.82 -4.09 -7.57
N ALA A 414 10.62 -4.76 -8.70
CA ALA A 414 9.41 -5.54 -8.91
C ALA A 414 9.50 -6.90 -8.23
N MET A 415 8.52 -7.21 -7.38
CA MET A 415 8.51 -8.40 -6.53
C MET A 415 7.81 -9.61 -7.19
N THR A 416 7.99 -9.79 -8.50
CA THR A 416 7.28 -10.82 -9.28
C THR A 416 7.59 -12.25 -8.89
N THR A 417 8.82 -12.52 -8.44
CA THR A 417 9.23 -13.87 -8.01
C THR A 417 8.86 -14.13 -6.56
N TYR A 418 8.84 -13.09 -5.75
CA TYR A 418 8.54 -13.15 -4.33
C TYR A 418 7.51 -12.09 -3.95
N PRO A 419 6.29 -12.12 -4.54
CA PRO A 419 5.23 -11.21 -4.13
C PRO A 419 4.90 -11.45 -2.66
N MET A 420 4.34 -10.44 -2.01
CA MET A 420 4.11 -10.44 -0.56
C MET A 420 3.40 -11.71 -0.07
N ALA A 421 2.43 -12.20 -0.83
CA ALA A 421 1.69 -13.41 -0.48
C ALA A 421 2.56 -14.68 -0.37
N LEU A 422 3.71 -14.76 -1.03
CA LEU A 422 4.61 -15.91 -0.98
C LEU A 422 5.69 -15.80 0.11
N ASN A 423 5.82 -14.64 0.75
CA ASN A 423 6.79 -14.41 1.82
C ASN A 423 6.38 -15.05 3.17
N VAL A 424 5.30 -15.82 3.18
CA VAL A 424 4.95 -16.76 4.26
C VAL A 424 6.03 -17.84 4.44
N GLN A 425 6.81 -18.12 3.41
CA GLN A 425 7.90 -19.06 3.45
C GLN A 425 9.17 -18.34 3.86
N PRO A 426 9.86 -18.75 4.95
CA PRO A 426 11.06 -18.07 5.44
C PRO A 426 12.14 -17.91 4.38
N GLU A 427 12.33 -18.91 3.52
CA GLU A 427 13.31 -18.88 2.44
C GLU A 427 12.95 -17.81 1.39
N ASN A 428 11.67 -17.71 1.00
CA ASN A 428 11.21 -16.69 0.07
C ASN A 428 11.34 -15.29 0.66
N ALA A 429 10.95 -15.10 1.91
CA ALA A 429 11.10 -13.85 2.63
C ALA A 429 12.58 -13.44 2.74
N GLN A 430 13.48 -14.40 3.02
CA GLN A 430 14.91 -14.15 3.08
C GLN A 430 15.46 -13.76 1.70
N GLU A 431 15.12 -14.50 0.65
CA GLU A 431 15.58 -14.20 -0.72
C GLU A 431 15.05 -12.83 -1.20
N ALA A 432 13.79 -12.48 -0.89
CA ALA A 432 13.23 -11.17 -1.18
C ALA A 432 14.02 -10.05 -0.49
N MET A 433 14.30 -10.22 0.80
CA MET A 433 15.08 -9.25 1.59
C MET A 433 16.52 -9.14 1.12
N ASP A 434 17.17 -10.25 0.74
CA ASP A 434 18.55 -10.25 0.24
C ASP A 434 18.65 -9.55 -1.11
N ARG A 435 17.66 -9.72 -1.99
CA ARG A 435 17.58 -8.96 -3.24
C ARG A 435 17.43 -7.45 -2.97
N LEU A 436 16.55 -7.06 -2.07
CA LEU A 436 16.37 -5.66 -1.71
C LEU A 436 17.65 -5.06 -1.10
N ARG A 437 18.36 -5.79 -0.24
CA ARG A 437 19.66 -5.39 0.32
C ARG A 437 20.73 -5.23 -0.77
N ALA A 438 20.79 -6.17 -1.71
CA ALA A 438 21.74 -6.10 -2.82
C ALA A 438 21.51 -4.85 -3.68
N TRP A 439 20.26 -4.55 -4.04
CA TRP A 439 19.92 -3.34 -4.77
C TRP A 439 20.12 -2.07 -3.92
N ARG A 440 19.77 -2.10 -2.63
CA ARG A 440 19.99 -0.96 -1.72
C ARG A 440 21.46 -0.58 -1.61
N ALA A 441 22.35 -1.56 -1.61
CA ALA A 441 23.80 -1.34 -1.57
C ALA A 441 24.33 -0.64 -2.82
N LYS A 442 23.60 -0.69 -3.94
CA LYS A 442 23.98 -0.06 -5.22
C LYS A 442 23.21 1.24 -5.51
N ALA A 443 22.03 1.41 -4.93
CA ALA A 443 21.19 2.58 -5.11
C ALA A 443 21.61 3.74 -4.20
N CYS A 444 21.47 4.97 -4.69
CA CYS A 444 21.77 6.17 -3.91
C CYS A 444 20.73 6.48 -2.82
N LEU A 445 19.54 5.87 -2.91
CA LEU A 445 18.41 6.08 -2.02
C LEU A 445 17.81 4.73 -1.58
N PRO A 446 16.97 4.68 -0.54
CA PRO A 446 16.18 3.49 -0.22
C PRO A 446 15.42 2.98 -1.44
N VAL A 447 15.28 1.67 -1.54
CA VAL A 447 14.57 1.00 -2.65
C VAL A 447 13.07 1.23 -2.49
N THR A 448 12.36 1.50 -3.57
CA THR A 448 10.90 1.33 -3.60
C THR A 448 10.53 -0.02 -4.18
N MET A 449 9.33 -0.47 -3.90
CA MET A 449 8.85 -1.76 -4.38
C MET A 449 7.67 -1.58 -5.33
N TRP A 450 7.61 -2.44 -6.34
CA TRP A 450 6.39 -2.76 -7.08
C TRP A 450 5.96 -4.14 -6.62
N ASP A 451 4.91 -4.22 -5.84
CA ASP A 451 4.40 -5.48 -5.34
C ASP A 451 2.97 -5.72 -5.82
N TYR A 452 2.52 -6.94 -5.68
CA TYR A 452 1.25 -7.39 -6.22
C TYR A 452 0.36 -7.86 -5.09
N CYS A 453 -0.83 -7.29 -5.02
CA CYS A 453 -1.93 -7.86 -4.26
C CYS A 453 -2.79 -8.66 -5.23
N VAL A 454 -2.38 -9.87 -5.51
CA VAL A 454 -3.07 -10.73 -6.48
C VAL A 454 -3.83 -11.82 -5.76
N ASN A 455 -5.09 -11.95 -6.07
CA ASN A 455 -5.85 -13.12 -5.69
C ASN A 455 -5.74 -14.18 -6.79
N TRP A 456 -4.79 -15.10 -6.61
CA TRP A 456 -4.51 -16.16 -7.58
C TRP A 456 -5.55 -17.29 -7.59
N THR A 457 -6.51 -17.25 -6.69
CA THR A 457 -7.57 -18.23 -6.56
C THR A 457 -8.77 -17.61 -5.88
N TYR A 458 -9.95 -18.14 -6.11
CA TYR A 458 -11.15 -17.80 -5.34
C TYR A 458 -11.15 -18.38 -3.92
N GLY A 459 -10.13 -19.15 -3.57
CA GLY A 459 -9.97 -19.67 -2.23
C GLY A 459 -9.79 -18.53 -1.22
N PRO A 460 -10.50 -18.58 -0.08
CA PRO A 460 -10.36 -17.59 0.97
C PRO A 460 -9.02 -17.78 1.69
N TYR A 461 -8.18 -16.75 1.67
CA TYR A 461 -6.91 -16.70 2.38
C TYR A 461 -6.52 -15.27 2.71
N GLN A 462 -5.75 -15.09 3.77
CA GLN A 462 -5.23 -13.80 4.24
C GLN A 462 -3.78 -13.96 4.69
N TYR A 463 -2.98 -12.88 4.63
CA TYR A 463 -1.58 -12.89 5.07
C TYR A 463 -1.14 -11.56 5.74
N PRO A 464 -1.95 -10.97 6.63
CA PRO A 464 -1.67 -9.67 7.22
C PRO A 464 -0.43 -9.66 8.14
N HIS A 465 -0.14 -10.78 8.84
CA HIS A 465 1.04 -10.92 9.69
C HIS A 465 2.32 -10.89 8.88
N VAL A 466 2.34 -11.58 7.73
CA VAL A 466 3.46 -11.58 6.79
C VAL A 466 3.77 -10.17 6.31
N VAL A 467 2.75 -9.42 5.95
CA VAL A 467 2.88 -8.01 5.55
C VAL A 467 3.54 -7.18 6.66
N ARG A 468 3.00 -7.24 7.87
CA ARG A 468 3.54 -6.49 9.02
C ARG A 468 5.00 -6.86 9.29
N ASP A 469 5.31 -8.16 9.33
CA ASP A 469 6.64 -8.65 9.66
C ASP A 469 7.67 -8.29 8.59
N PHE A 470 7.27 -8.37 7.31
CA PHE A 470 8.11 -7.94 6.20
C PHE A 470 8.47 -6.45 6.31
N TYR A 471 7.48 -5.56 6.47
CA TYR A 471 7.75 -4.13 6.57
C TYR A 471 8.49 -3.75 7.85
N LYS A 472 8.27 -4.47 8.94
CA LYS A 472 9.07 -4.31 10.17
C LYS A 472 10.55 -4.62 9.92
N ALA A 473 10.86 -5.67 9.17
CA ALA A 473 12.22 -6.03 8.78
C ALA A 473 12.82 -5.10 7.71
N ALA A 474 11.98 -4.47 6.89
CA ALA A 474 12.39 -3.60 5.79
C ALA A 474 12.61 -2.12 6.19
N LYS A 475 12.43 -1.76 7.46
CA LYS A 475 12.70 -0.40 7.95
C LYS A 475 14.10 0.08 7.55
N GLY A 476 14.20 1.28 6.97
CA GLY A 476 15.45 1.89 6.49
C GLY A 476 16.03 1.29 5.20
N LEU A 477 15.56 0.12 4.78
CA LEU A 477 15.95 -0.52 3.52
C LEU A 477 15.06 -0.04 2.37
N VAL A 478 13.74 0.05 2.62
CA VAL A 478 12.71 0.35 1.64
C VAL A 478 12.10 1.72 1.94
N ALA A 479 11.83 2.51 0.90
CA ALA A 479 11.11 3.79 1.01
C ALA A 479 9.60 3.62 0.95
N GLY A 480 9.12 2.47 0.51
CA GLY A 480 7.71 2.15 0.40
C GLY A 480 7.38 1.28 -0.81
N VAL A 481 6.11 1.23 -1.13
CA VAL A 481 5.59 0.32 -2.15
C VAL A 481 4.50 0.96 -2.99
N PHE A 482 4.48 0.58 -4.25
CA PHE A 482 3.34 0.66 -5.14
C PHE A 482 2.68 -0.73 -5.17
N ILE A 483 1.53 -0.87 -4.54
CA ILE A 483 0.74 -2.11 -4.54
C ILE A 483 -0.07 -2.14 -5.82
N ASN A 484 0.27 -3.03 -6.74
CA ASN A 484 -0.48 -3.23 -7.97
C ASN A 484 -1.69 -4.14 -7.71
N GLY A 485 -2.87 -3.54 -7.68
CA GLY A 485 -4.13 -4.27 -7.70
C GLY A 485 -4.56 -4.45 -9.15
N GLU A 486 -4.55 -5.68 -9.66
CA GLU A 486 -4.84 -5.94 -11.06
C GLU A 486 -6.33 -6.05 -11.36
N ASN A 487 -7.15 -6.29 -10.34
CA ASN A 487 -8.59 -6.31 -10.50
C ASN A 487 -9.34 -5.76 -9.27
N LEU A 488 -10.58 -5.36 -9.51
CA LEU A 488 -11.41 -4.64 -8.54
C LEU A 488 -11.86 -5.48 -7.35
N GLY A 489 -11.92 -6.81 -7.53
CA GLY A 489 -12.32 -7.75 -6.48
C GLY A 489 -11.24 -7.94 -5.40
N GLU A 490 -9.99 -7.58 -5.68
CA GLU A 490 -8.87 -7.85 -4.77
C GLU A 490 -9.00 -7.10 -3.46
N TRP A 491 -9.35 -5.80 -3.50
CA TRP A 491 -9.55 -5.06 -2.25
C TRP A 491 -10.61 -5.71 -1.36
N THR A 492 -11.70 -6.17 -1.95
CA THR A 492 -12.78 -6.83 -1.22
C THR A 492 -12.32 -8.13 -0.58
N LEU A 493 -11.78 -9.03 -1.40
CA LEU A 493 -11.36 -10.36 -0.94
C LEU A 493 -10.22 -10.29 0.06
N MET A 494 -9.30 -9.37 -0.16
CA MET A 494 -8.09 -9.19 0.63
C MET A 494 -8.23 -8.05 1.65
N ALA A 495 -9.45 -7.59 1.95
CA ALA A 495 -9.67 -6.44 2.81
C ALA A 495 -8.95 -6.51 4.17
N PRO A 496 -8.96 -7.61 4.92
CA PRO A 496 -8.16 -7.72 6.14
C PRO A 496 -6.67 -7.50 5.91
N THR A 497 -6.10 -8.14 4.88
CA THR A 497 -4.68 -8.01 4.52
C THR A 497 -4.36 -6.59 4.04
N LEU A 498 -5.15 -6.02 3.12
CA LEU A 498 -4.90 -4.69 2.56
C LEU A 498 -5.06 -3.57 3.57
N TYR A 499 -6.05 -3.68 4.46
CA TYR A 499 -6.20 -2.71 5.54
C TYR A 499 -4.99 -2.71 6.48
N VAL A 500 -4.54 -3.90 6.90
CA VAL A 500 -3.30 -4.06 7.69
C VAL A 500 -2.09 -3.57 6.89
N TRP A 501 -2.04 -3.82 5.58
CA TRP A 501 -0.93 -3.36 4.73
C TRP A 501 -0.81 -1.84 4.74
N MET A 502 -1.91 -1.12 4.52
CA MET A 502 -1.91 0.34 4.57
C MET A 502 -1.49 0.87 5.94
N LYS A 503 -1.97 0.25 7.04
CA LYS A 503 -1.58 0.61 8.40
C LYS A 503 -0.11 0.27 8.69
N ALA A 504 0.41 -0.86 8.22
CA ALA A 504 1.81 -1.25 8.39
C ALA A 504 2.78 -0.36 7.58
N LEU A 505 2.34 0.18 6.45
CA LEU A 505 3.11 1.18 5.71
C LEU A 505 3.22 2.51 6.47
N TRP A 506 2.23 2.83 7.26
CA TRP A 506 2.31 3.97 8.17
C TRP A 506 3.20 3.63 9.38
N ASN A 507 2.88 2.57 10.11
CA ASN A 507 3.65 2.09 11.26
C ASN A 507 3.62 0.55 11.36
N PRO A 508 4.72 -0.15 11.04
CA PRO A 508 4.77 -1.62 11.08
C PRO A 508 4.92 -2.22 12.49
N ASP A 509 4.92 -1.40 13.55
CA ASP A 509 4.89 -1.89 14.93
C ASP A 509 3.47 -2.10 15.49
N LEU A 510 2.46 -2.03 14.61
CA LEU A 510 1.06 -2.30 14.96
C LEU A 510 0.84 -3.77 15.39
N ASP A 511 -0.18 -3.98 16.22
CA ASP A 511 -0.67 -5.31 16.58
C ASP A 511 -1.73 -5.77 15.57
N VAL A 512 -1.37 -6.72 14.72
CA VAL A 512 -2.25 -7.24 13.67
C VAL A 512 -3.50 -7.89 14.24
N ASP A 513 -3.37 -8.68 15.31
CA ASP A 513 -4.51 -9.36 15.90
C ASP A 513 -5.49 -8.38 16.53
N ALA A 514 -5.00 -7.34 17.21
CA ALA A 514 -5.84 -6.26 17.73
C ALA A 514 -6.59 -5.52 16.60
N VAL A 515 -5.93 -5.28 15.45
CA VAL A 515 -6.56 -4.68 14.27
C VAL A 515 -7.69 -5.56 13.74
N LEU A 516 -7.43 -6.85 13.57
CA LEU A 516 -8.41 -7.81 13.04
C LEU A 516 -9.58 -8.03 14.01
N ASP A 517 -9.30 -8.08 15.31
CA ASP A 517 -10.33 -8.20 16.35
C ASP A 517 -11.26 -6.99 16.34
N GLU A 518 -10.70 -5.78 16.25
CA GLU A 518 -11.50 -4.55 16.15
C GLU A 518 -12.31 -4.54 14.84
N MET A 519 -11.69 -4.87 13.71
CA MET A 519 -12.31 -4.91 12.40
C MET A 519 -13.54 -5.84 12.39
N CYS A 520 -13.37 -7.07 12.83
CA CYS A 520 -14.45 -8.06 12.84
C CYS A 520 -15.58 -7.65 13.79
N ARG A 521 -15.23 -7.17 14.99
CA ARG A 521 -16.23 -6.70 15.97
C ARG A 521 -17.02 -5.51 15.44
N ARG A 522 -16.37 -4.55 14.79
CA ARG A 522 -17.03 -3.32 14.32
C ARG A 522 -17.85 -3.51 13.06
N LEU A 523 -17.38 -4.33 12.12
CA LEU A 523 -18.08 -4.60 10.87
C LEU A 523 -19.30 -5.52 11.05
N TYR A 524 -19.18 -6.51 11.95
CA TYR A 524 -20.10 -7.65 12.03
C TYR A 524 -20.81 -7.81 13.38
N GLY A 525 -20.59 -6.90 14.32
CA GLY A 525 -21.35 -6.86 15.58
C GLY A 525 -21.38 -8.21 16.30
N LYS A 526 -22.57 -8.78 16.48
CA LYS A 526 -22.77 -10.08 17.17
C LYS A 526 -22.09 -11.26 16.48
N ALA A 527 -21.92 -11.20 15.16
CA ALA A 527 -21.18 -12.24 14.41
C ALA A 527 -19.66 -12.00 14.42
N GLY A 528 -19.17 -10.93 15.01
CA GLY A 528 -17.76 -10.54 14.97
C GLY A 528 -16.80 -11.62 15.42
N ALA A 529 -17.13 -12.38 16.46
CA ALA A 529 -16.30 -13.49 16.95
C ALA A 529 -16.24 -14.65 15.92
N THR A 530 -17.37 -15.00 15.31
CA THR A 530 -17.44 -16.05 14.28
C THR A 530 -16.67 -15.65 13.02
N VAL A 531 -16.82 -14.39 12.59
CA VAL A 531 -16.09 -13.86 11.43
C VAL A 531 -14.59 -13.77 11.72
N ARG A 532 -14.21 -13.41 12.94
CA ARG A 532 -12.80 -13.41 13.36
C ARG A 532 -12.18 -14.81 13.32
N GLU A 533 -12.93 -15.82 13.71
CA GLU A 533 -12.47 -17.22 13.61
C GLU A 533 -12.32 -17.65 12.14
N LEU A 534 -13.23 -17.24 11.26
CA LEU A 534 -13.10 -17.46 9.82
C LEU A 534 -11.84 -16.77 9.26
N THR A 535 -11.63 -15.50 9.60
CA THR A 535 -10.43 -14.75 9.19
C THR A 535 -9.14 -15.40 9.71
N ARG A 536 -9.14 -15.88 10.96
CA ARG A 536 -8.01 -16.63 11.54
C ARG A 536 -7.73 -17.91 10.77
N LEU A 537 -8.77 -18.66 10.42
CA LEU A 537 -8.63 -19.88 9.61
C LEU A 537 -8.09 -19.57 8.21
N GLU A 538 -8.50 -18.45 7.59
CA GLU A 538 -7.94 -18.00 6.31
C GLU A 538 -6.44 -17.66 6.41
N CYS A 539 -6.01 -17.01 7.51
CA CYS A 539 -4.60 -16.76 7.78
C CYS A 539 -3.84 -18.07 8.01
N GLU A 540 -4.36 -18.96 8.86
CA GLU A 540 -3.73 -20.24 9.16
C GLU A 540 -3.54 -21.10 7.92
N VAL A 541 -4.55 -21.18 7.06
CA VAL A 541 -4.46 -21.95 5.82
C VAL A 541 -3.33 -21.47 4.94
N TRP A 542 -3.11 -20.16 4.86
CA TRP A 542 -2.08 -19.58 4.01
C TRP A 542 -0.73 -19.45 4.69
N GLU A 543 -0.67 -18.86 5.88
CA GLU A 543 0.56 -18.56 6.61
C GLU A 543 1.21 -19.82 7.22
N ALA A 544 0.41 -20.80 7.67
CA ALA A 544 0.91 -22.08 8.20
C ALA A 544 0.97 -23.19 7.16
N GLY A 545 0.60 -22.91 5.92
CA GLY A 545 0.60 -23.88 4.84
C GLY A 545 2.00 -24.48 4.62
N ASP A 546 2.07 -25.79 4.36
CA ASP A 546 3.34 -26.43 4.02
C ASP A 546 3.79 -26.07 2.61
N TRP A 547 4.52 -24.96 2.50
CA TRP A 547 5.16 -24.48 1.28
C TRP A 547 6.53 -25.14 1.00
N LYS A 548 6.98 -26.07 1.84
CA LYS A 548 8.32 -26.70 1.73
C LYS A 548 8.57 -27.30 0.36
N GLY A 549 9.70 -26.95 -0.22
CA GLY A 549 10.20 -27.47 -1.48
C GLY A 549 9.52 -27.00 -2.75
N ARG A 550 8.65 -25.96 -2.66
CA ARG A 550 7.98 -25.41 -3.83
C ARG A 550 8.26 -23.93 -3.96
N ARG A 551 9.37 -23.59 -4.57
CA ARG A 551 9.42 -22.36 -5.34
C ARG A 551 8.26 -22.45 -6.33
N VAL A 552 7.22 -21.66 -6.16
CA VAL A 552 6.28 -21.42 -7.23
C VAL A 552 7.07 -20.58 -8.25
N LYS A 553 7.95 -21.24 -8.99
CA LYS A 553 8.36 -20.70 -10.27
C LYS A 553 7.07 -20.68 -11.07
N VAL A 554 6.46 -19.52 -11.12
CA VAL A 554 5.36 -19.23 -12.04
C VAL A 554 6.01 -18.74 -13.32
N PRO A 555 6.37 -19.63 -14.27
CA PRO A 555 6.70 -19.18 -15.59
C PRO A 555 5.38 -18.75 -16.23
N GLY A 556 5.14 -17.46 -16.28
CA GLY A 556 4.08 -16.87 -17.09
C GLY A 556 2.64 -17.08 -16.63
N GLY A 557 2.37 -17.43 -15.35
CA GLY A 557 1.00 -17.65 -14.91
C GLY A 557 0.80 -17.30 -13.44
N TRP A 558 -0.09 -16.38 -13.17
CA TRP A 558 -0.51 -15.86 -11.89
C TRP A 558 -1.47 -16.82 -11.15
N PHE A 559 -1.29 -18.14 -11.24
CA PHE A 559 -2.25 -19.12 -10.73
C PHE A 559 -1.61 -20.07 -9.72
N VAL A 560 -2.32 -20.25 -8.60
CA VAL A 560 -2.09 -21.38 -7.72
C VAL A 560 -2.56 -22.64 -8.43
N PRO A 561 -1.68 -23.57 -8.85
CA PRO A 561 -2.09 -24.79 -9.52
C PRO A 561 -3.11 -25.56 -8.68
N GLY A 562 -4.04 -26.29 -9.32
CA GLY A 562 -5.02 -27.11 -8.62
C GLY A 562 -4.42 -28.11 -7.61
N SER A 563 -3.13 -28.46 -7.78
CA SER A 563 -2.36 -29.22 -6.78
C SER A 563 -2.13 -28.44 -5.47
N LEU A 564 -1.95 -27.10 -5.53
CA LEU A 564 -1.84 -26.26 -4.33
C LEU A 564 -3.21 -26.08 -3.68
N PHE A 565 -4.26 -25.92 -4.47
CA PHE A 565 -5.61 -25.85 -3.93
C PHE A 565 -5.91 -27.06 -3.03
N ARG A 566 -5.69 -28.29 -3.52
CA ARG A 566 -5.90 -29.54 -2.74
C ARG A 566 -5.07 -29.62 -1.47
N ARG A 567 -3.93 -28.95 -1.44
CA ARG A 567 -3.01 -28.97 -0.30
C ARG A 567 -3.41 -28.00 0.80
N PHE A 568 -3.88 -26.81 0.44
CA PHE A 568 -4.26 -25.77 1.40
C PHE A 568 -5.68 -25.97 1.91
N TRP A 569 -6.62 -26.19 1.02
CA TRP A 569 -8.03 -26.35 1.35
C TRP A 569 -8.41 -27.82 1.36
N THR A 570 -7.93 -28.52 2.38
CA THR A 570 -8.35 -29.91 2.61
C THR A 570 -9.87 -29.99 2.86
N PRO A 571 -10.53 -31.13 2.61
CA PRO A 571 -11.97 -31.28 2.86
C PRO A 571 -12.41 -30.80 4.25
N ASP A 572 -11.62 -31.07 5.30
CA ASP A 572 -11.93 -30.64 6.67
C ASP A 572 -11.86 -29.11 6.81
N ILE A 573 -10.85 -28.47 6.21
CA ILE A 573 -10.72 -27.00 6.21
C ILE A 573 -11.91 -26.37 5.47
N VAL A 574 -12.25 -26.87 4.29
CA VAL A 574 -13.41 -26.40 3.52
C VAL A 574 -14.70 -26.52 4.31
N GLN A 575 -14.90 -27.67 4.99
CA GLN A 575 -16.08 -27.88 5.82
C GLN A 575 -16.13 -26.92 7.01
N ARG A 576 -15.01 -26.68 7.68
CA ARG A 576 -14.91 -25.70 8.79
C ARG A 576 -15.21 -24.29 8.29
N MET A 577 -14.63 -23.86 7.18
CA MET A 577 -14.88 -22.55 6.58
C MET A 577 -16.37 -22.38 6.23
N LYS A 578 -16.97 -23.41 5.61
CA LYS A 578 -18.41 -23.41 5.30
C LYS A 578 -19.25 -23.28 6.56
N ALA A 579 -18.96 -24.04 7.60
CA ALA A 579 -19.69 -24.00 8.86
C ALA A 579 -19.60 -22.62 9.54
N LEU A 580 -18.42 -22.00 9.54
CA LEU A 580 -18.22 -20.64 10.08
C LEU A 580 -18.98 -19.59 9.26
N ARG A 581 -18.93 -19.68 7.93
CA ARG A 581 -19.71 -18.79 7.07
C ARG A 581 -21.21 -18.91 7.30
N ASP A 582 -21.73 -20.13 7.31
CA ASP A 582 -23.16 -20.38 7.50
C ASP A 582 -23.62 -19.91 8.90
N LYS A 583 -22.81 -20.14 9.93
CA LYS A 583 -23.04 -19.62 11.28
C LYS A 583 -23.06 -18.09 11.29
N ALA A 584 -22.08 -17.44 10.69
CA ALA A 584 -22.04 -15.96 10.61
C ALA A 584 -23.28 -15.40 9.88
N LEU A 585 -23.71 -16.01 8.77
CA LEU A 585 -24.94 -15.60 8.05
C LEU A 585 -26.19 -15.76 8.92
N GLY A 586 -26.27 -16.80 9.74
CA GLY A 586 -27.34 -16.99 10.72
C GLY A 586 -27.33 -15.91 11.81
N GLU A 587 -26.15 -15.60 12.37
CA GLU A 587 -25.97 -14.56 13.38
C GLU A 587 -26.25 -13.14 12.84
N LEU A 588 -26.15 -12.95 11.52
CA LEU A 588 -26.41 -11.68 10.82
C LEU A 588 -27.83 -11.57 10.24
N ALA A 589 -28.71 -12.51 10.49
CA ALA A 589 -30.07 -12.54 9.89
C ALA A 589 -30.86 -11.26 10.17
N ASP A 590 -30.71 -10.69 11.37
CA ASP A 590 -31.43 -9.51 11.84
C ASP A 590 -30.60 -8.22 11.76
N ASP A 591 -29.43 -8.23 11.10
CA ASP A 591 -28.56 -7.08 10.90
C ASP A 591 -28.22 -6.89 9.42
N PRO A 592 -29.15 -6.29 8.63
CA PRO A 592 -28.95 -6.13 7.20
C PRO A 592 -27.66 -5.41 6.80
N PRO A 593 -27.22 -4.32 7.49
CA PRO A 593 -25.96 -3.66 7.16
C PRO A 593 -24.74 -4.56 7.37
N ALA A 594 -24.65 -5.28 8.49
CA ALA A 594 -23.54 -6.18 8.75
C ALA A 594 -23.56 -7.40 7.83
N ARG A 595 -24.78 -7.91 7.50
CA ARG A 595 -24.96 -8.97 6.53
C ARG A 595 -24.49 -8.56 5.13
N GLN A 596 -24.81 -7.35 4.68
CA GLN A 596 -24.34 -6.80 3.40
C GLN A 596 -22.81 -6.75 3.35
N ARG A 597 -22.16 -6.28 4.40
CA ARG A 597 -20.69 -6.24 4.52
C ARG A 597 -20.09 -7.63 4.44
N PHE A 598 -20.70 -8.60 5.10
CA PHE A 598 -20.23 -9.99 5.10
C PHE A 598 -20.39 -10.65 3.73
N LEU A 599 -21.52 -10.45 3.05
CA LEU A 599 -21.74 -10.93 1.68
C LEU A 599 -20.79 -10.24 0.68
N TYR A 600 -20.48 -8.97 0.90
CA TYR A 600 -19.51 -8.23 0.10
C TYR A 600 -18.10 -8.83 0.25
N TRP A 601 -17.64 -9.06 1.47
CA TRP A 601 -16.31 -9.63 1.71
C TRP A 601 -16.19 -11.08 1.23
N THR A 602 -17.23 -11.90 1.43
CA THR A 602 -17.21 -13.33 1.08
C THR A 602 -17.85 -13.66 -0.27
N TRP A 603 -17.91 -12.70 -1.18
CA TRP A 603 -18.67 -12.83 -2.43
C TRP A 603 -18.23 -13.97 -3.36
N THR A 604 -16.98 -14.42 -3.31
CA THR A 604 -16.48 -15.56 -4.08
C THR A 604 -16.65 -16.90 -3.39
N PHE A 605 -17.19 -16.92 -2.17
CA PHE A 605 -17.19 -18.12 -1.34
C PHE A 605 -18.00 -19.28 -1.93
N ASP A 606 -19.13 -18.98 -2.57
CA ASP A 606 -19.94 -20.01 -3.21
C ASP A 606 -19.24 -20.64 -4.43
N ALA A 607 -18.49 -19.85 -5.19
CA ALA A 607 -17.66 -20.35 -6.27
C ALA A 607 -16.51 -21.22 -5.74
N PHE A 608 -15.88 -20.79 -4.64
CA PHE A 608 -14.86 -21.58 -3.95
C PHE A 608 -15.39 -22.94 -3.48
N LEU A 609 -16.58 -23.00 -2.87
CA LEU A 609 -17.18 -24.26 -2.45
C LEU A 609 -17.50 -25.18 -3.63
N LYS A 610 -17.95 -24.61 -4.75
CA LYS A 610 -18.20 -25.37 -5.99
C LYS A 610 -16.90 -25.97 -6.55
N ASP A 611 -15.83 -25.18 -6.58
CA ASP A 611 -14.52 -25.64 -7.05
C ASP A 611 -13.94 -26.72 -6.11
N ALA A 612 -14.11 -26.55 -4.81
CA ALA A 612 -13.67 -27.54 -3.82
C ALA A 612 -14.40 -28.90 -4.01
N GLU A 613 -15.70 -28.88 -4.28
CA GLU A 613 -16.47 -30.09 -4.56
C GLU A 613 -16.06 -30.74 -5.90
N ALA A 614 -15.81 -29.95 -6.94
CA ALA A 614 -15.31 -30.46 -8.22
C ALA A 614 -13.95 -31.14 -8.06
N ILE A 615 -13.05 -30.53 -7.28
CA ILE A 615 -11.72 -31.10 -6.98
C ILE A 615 -11.83 -32.40 -6.18
N LYS A 616 -12.75 -32.48 -5.20
CA LYS A 616 -13.03 -33.70 -4.44
C LYS A 616 -13.49 -34.84 -5.36
N GLN A 617 -14.25 -34.53 -6.41
CA GLN A 617 -14.70 -35.46 -7.43
C GLN A 617 -13.60 -35.79 -8.49
N GLY A 618 -12.38 -35.31 -8.33
CA GLY A 618 -11.28 -35.53 -9.28
C GLY A 618 -11.34 -34.68 -10.54
N LYS A 619 -12.25 -33.71 -10.60
CA LYS A 619 -12.38 -32.77 -11.74
C LYS A 619 -11.37 -31.63 -11.58
N THR A 620 -10.93 -31.06 -12.71
CA THR A 620 -10.19 -29.79 -12.74
C THR A 620 -11.21 -28.66 -12.69
N PRO A 621 -11.08 -27.68 -11.76
CA PRO A 621 -11.99 -26.56 -11.67
C PRO A 621 -11.94 -25.66 -12.89
#